data_3aeffddaeed5e84476c6d57548dd0a64
#
_entry.id   3aeffddaeed5e84476c6d57548dd0a64
#
_cell.length_a   1.000
_cell.length_b   1.000
_cell.length_c   1.000
_cell.angle_alpha   90.00
_cell.angle_beta   90.00
_cell.angle_gamma   90.00
#
_symmetry.space_group_name_H-M   'P 1'
#
loop_
_entity.id
_entity.type
_entity.pdbx_description
1 polymer ?
#
loop_
_entity_poly.entity_id
_entity_poly.type
_entity_poly.pdbx_seq_one_letter_code
_entity_poly.pdbx_strand_id
1 'polypeptide(L)'
;MAYAVGQGGCLTRCAAANLPHGGLMGLSDRCSGSIPRADALCRAIAAECVRRGFQGVLADFESPAHTDRVSFLTQLTGQLSAHGLALFSPLTLPAEGAALLIGTGISGGSLRVLLEENINRYGAAHLALDLERVMMDFPLPCPTGCGTPLTREELLSLRQKHHSSVYFSRELMANYFTYSAERGTHFVLFDDEETLRQKASLAQRLGIPSAFVMYPEIADLLQAK
;
A
#
# COMPACT_ATOMS: atom_id res chain seq x y z
N MET A 1 -4.97 -5.91 -8.22
CA MET A 1 -3.71 -6.04 -8.99
C MET A 1 -3.96 -6.58 -10.39
N ALA A 2 -3.19 -6.10 -11.38
CA ALA A 2 -3.40 -6.47 -12.78
C ALA A 2 -2.62 -7.72 -13.20
N TYR A 3 -1.60 -8.09 -12.45
CA TYR A 3 -0.75 -9.24 -12.70
C TYR A 3 -0.54 -10.06 -11.45
N ALA A 4 -0.31 -11.35 -11.63
CA ALA A 4 0.03 -12.27 -10.53
C ALA A 4 1.10 -13.27 -10.98
N VAL A 5 1.83 -13.80 -10.00
CA VAL A 5 2.65 -15.00 -10.16
C VAL A 5 1.69 -16.19 -10.16
N GLY A 6 1.48 -16.79 -11.33
CA GLY A 6 0.61 -17.96 -11.48
C GLY A 6 1.29 -19.27 -11.08
N GLN A 7 0.52 -20.37 -11.16
CA GLN A 7 1.04 -21.71 -10.90
C GLN A 7 2.24 -22.02 -11.80
N GLY A 8 3.28 -22.66 -11.23
CA GLY A 8 4.51 -22.98 -11.95
C GLY A 8 5.42 -21.79 -12.23
N GLY A 9 5.21 -20.62 -11.58
CA GLY A 9 6.04 -19.43 -11.69
C GLY A 9 5.91 -18.75 -13.07
N CYS A 10 4.74 -18.69 -13.64
CA CYS A 10 4.46 -17.92 -14.86
C CYS A 10 3.82 -16.57 -14.54
N LEU A 11 4.05 -15.57 -15.38
CA LEU A 11 3.35 -14.29 -15.28
C LEU A 11 1.94 -14.42 -15.83
N THR A 12 0.94 -14.11 -15.01
CA THR A 12 -0.47 -14.16 -15.38
C THR A 12 -1.10 -12.78 -15.29
N ARG A 13 -1.81 -12.35 -16.33
CA ARG A 13 -2.59 -11.13 -16.31
C ARG A 13 -3.98 -11.42 -15.74
N CYS A 14 -4.30 -10.79 -14.59
CA CYS A 14 -5.55 -11.03 -13.86
C CYS A 14 -6.68 -10.05 -14.23
N ALA A 15 -6.36 -8.86 -14.74
CA ALA A 15 -7.35 -7.86 -15.12
C ALA A 15 -7.42 -7.72 -16.66
N ALA A 16 -8.64 -7.86 -17.19
CA ALA A 16 -8.92 -7.62 -18.62
C ALA A 16 -9.05 -6.13 -18.97
N ALA A 17 -9.11 -5.23 -17.98
CA ALA A 17 -9.31 -3.81 -18.18
C ALA A 17 -8.20 -3.18 -19.01
N ASN A 18 -8.56 -2.11 -19.74
CA ASN A 18 -7.60 -1.23 -20.38
C ASN A 18 -6.76 -0.55 -19.29
N LEU A 19 -5.57 -1.07 -19.07
CA LEU A 19 -4.63 -0.46 -18.14
C LEU A 19 -4.10 0.83 -18.79
N PRO A 20 -4.05 1.95 -18.04
CA PRO A 20 -3.43 3.16 -18.54
C PRO A 20 -1.96 2.89 -18.90
N HIS A 21 -1.45 3.61 -19.89
CA HIS A 21 -0.03 3.61 -20.18
C HIS A 21 0.74 4.31 -19.07
N GLY A 22 1.91 3.78 -18.72
CA GLY A 22 2.73 4.32 -17.64
C GLY A 22 2.33 3.77 -16.26
N GLY A 23 2.84 4.40 -15.19
CA GLY A 23 2.63 3.95 -13.83
C GLY A 23 3.40 2.68 -13.49
N LEU A 24 2.92 1.93 -12.50
CA LEU A 24 3.58 0.70 -12.04
C LEU A 24 2.75 -0.53 -12.38
N MET A 25 3.45 -1.62 -12.70
CA MET A 25 2.84 -2.94 -12.79
C MET A 25 2.61 -3.47 -11.37
N GLY A 26 1.36 -3.61 -10.94
CA GLY A 26 1.03 -4.31 -9.70
C GLY A 26 1.16 -5.82 -9.88
N LEU A 27 2.04 -6.46 -9.12
CA LEU A 27 2.31 -7.91 -9.14
C LEU A 27 1.93 -8.53 -7.80
N SER A 28 1.03 -9.51 -7.80
CA SER A 28 0.58 -10.25 -6.61
C SER A 28 1.12 -11.68 -6.59
N ASP A 29 1.38 -12.23 -5.40
CA ASP A 29 1.78 -13.63 -5.20
C ASP A 29 0.64 -14.55 -4.72
N ARG A 30 -0.60 -14.07 -4.69
CA ARG A 30 -1.77 -14.81 -4.17
C ARG A 30 -2.04 -16.15 -4.85
N CYS A 31 -1.55 -16.34 -6.09
CA CYS A 31 -1.77 -17.55 -6.87
C CYS A 31 -0.60 -18.53 -6.84
N SER A 32 0.49 -18.23 -6.13
CA SER A 32 1.75 -19.00 -6.18
C SER A 32 2.13 -19.58 -4.83
N GLY A 33 2.32 -20.89 -4.78
CA GLY A 33 2.95 -21.56 -3.63
C GLY A 33 4.48 -21.46 -3.63
N SER A 34 5.12 -21.48 -4.80
CA SER A 34 6.57 -21.38 -5.00
C SER A 34 6.90 -20.71 -6.33
N ILE A 35 8.13 -20.22 -6.49
CA ILE A 35 8.60 -19.57 -7.73
C ILE A 35 9.75 -20.40 -8.33
N PRO A 36 9.46 -21.55 -8.95
CA PRO A 36 10.50 -22.52 -9.37
C PRO A 36 11.31 -22.07 -10.60
N ARG A 37 10.87 -21.04 -11.33
CA ARG A 37 11.53 -20.51 -12.54
C ARG A 37 11.74 -19.00 -12.44
N ALA A 38 12.39 -18.57 -11.36
CA ALA A 38 12.61 -17.15 -11.06
C ALA A 38 13.19 -16.36 -12.24
N ASP A 39 14.23 -16.88 -12.91
CA ASP A 39 14.86 -16.23 -14.07
C ASP A 39 13.89 -15.99 -15.23
N ALA A 40 13.11 -16.99 -15.59
CA ALA A 40 12.17 -16.89 -16.70
C ALA A 40 11.04 -15.90 -16.35
N LEU A 41 10.58 -15.92 -15.09
CA LEU A 41 9.55 -15.01 -14.61
C LEU A 41 10.06 -13.57 -14.57
N CYS A 42 11.29 -13.32 -14.05
CA CYS A 42 11.90 -11.99 -14.04
C CYS A 42 12.01 -11.38 -15.46
N ARG A 43 12.46 -12.19 -16.43
CA ARG A 43 12.50 -11.75 -17.84
C ARG A 43 11.12 -11.45 -18.41
N ALA A 44 10.12 -12.29 -18.10
CA ALA A 44 8.75 -12.07 -18.58
C ALA A 44 8.15 -10.78 -17.99
N ILE A 45 8.39 -10.50 -16.71
CA ILE A 45 7.94 -9.27 -16.04
C ILE A 45 8.62 -8.05 -16.67
N ALA A 46 9.95 -8.07 -16.83
CA ALA A 46 10.68 -6.94 -17.43
C ALA A 46 10.22 -6.68 -18.87
N ALA A 47 10.07 -7.72 -19.68
CA ALA A 47 9.57 -7.60 -21.04
C ALA A 47 8.15 -7.02 -21.11
N GLU A 48 7.26 -7.45 -20.21
CA GLU A 48 5.89 -6.94 -20.13
C GLU A 48 5.87 -5.47 -19.68
N CYS A 49 6.73 -5.08 -18.73
CA CYS A 49 6.89 -3.68 -18.32
C CYS A 49 7.30 -2.80 -19.49
N VAL A 50 8.35 -3.18 -20.22
CA VAL A 50 8.82 -2.43 -21.40
C VAL A 50 7.74 -2.36 -22.47
N ARG A 51 7.09 -3.48 -22.80
CA ARG A 51 6.05 -3.56 -23.82
C ARG A 51 4.86 -2.63 -23.54
N ARG A 52 4.52 -2.43 -22.24
CA ARG A 52 3.38 -1.62 -21.82
C ARG A 52 3.74 -0.23 -21.33
N GLY A 53 5.02 0.13 -21.30
CA GLY A 53 5.48 1.42 -20.84
C GLY A 53 5.32 1.62 -19.33
N PHE A 54 5.32 0.55 -18.51
CA PHE A 54 5.39 0.70 -17.07
C PHE A 54 6.75 1.24 -16.64
N GLN A 55 6.77 2.05 -15.59
CA GLN A 55 7.98 2.63 -15.01
C GLN A 55 8.64 1.73 -13.96
N GLY A 56 8.00 0.63 -13.62
CA GLY A 56 8.47 -0.32 -12.62
C GLY A 56 7.39 -1.29 -12.17
N VAL A 57 7.70 -2.02 -11.10
CA VAL A 57 6.84 -3.04 -10.50
C VAL A 57 6.59 -2.70 -9.04
N LEU A 58 5.35 -2.80 -8.60
CA LEU A 58 4.93 -2.79 -7.22
C LEU A 58 4.57 -4.22 -6.82
N ALA A 59 5.39 -4.82 -5.95
CA ALA A 59 5.16 -6.16 -5.43
C ALA A 59 4.16 -6.12 -4.26
N ASP A 60 2.95 -6.61 -4.51
CA ASP A 60 1.90 -6.81 -3.52
C ASP A 60 1.92 -8.27 -3.08
N PHE A 61 2.92 -8.61 -2.28
CA PHE A 61 3.15 -9.96 -1.78
C PHE A 61 2.64 -10.06 -0.35
N GLU A 62 1.60 -10.86 -0.17
CA GLU A 62 0.94 -11.07 1.13
C GLU A 62 1.36 -12.39 1.80
N SER A 63 2.01 -13.29 1.07
CA SER A 63 2.48 -14.54 1.65
C SER A 63 3.54 -14.28 2.72
N PRO A 64 3.63 -15.15 3.75
CA PRO A 64 4.67 -15.04 4.76
C PRO A 64 6.07 -14.90 4.15
N ALA A 65 6.91 -14.12 4.82
CA ALA A 65 8.28 -13.90 4.36
C ALA A 65 9.05 -15.24 4.25
N HIS A 66 9.32 -15.64 3.02
CA HIS A 66 10.17 -16.78 2.70
C HIS A 66 11.40 -16.32 1.95
N THR A 67 12.51 -16.99 2.19
CA THR A 67 13.82 -16.68 1.57
C THR A 67 13.76 -16.70 0.04
N ASP A 68 12.95 -17.59 -0.54
CA ASP A 68 12.74 -17.68 -1.99
C ASP A 68 12.07 -16.44 -2.58
N ARG A 69 11.17 -15.78 -1.84
CA ARG A 69 10.51 -14.53 -2.27
C ARG A 69 11.46 -13.35 -2.25
N VAL A 70 12.24 -13.20 -1.18
CA VAL A 70 13.26 -12.14 -1.10
C VAL A 70 14.30 -12.33 -2.21
N SER A 71 14.77 -13.55 -2.43
CA SER A 71 15.73 -13.89 -3.49
C SER A 71 15.14 -13.58 -4.88
N PHE A 72 13.88 -13.94 -5.12
CA PHE A 72 13.18 -13.62 -6.36
C PHE A 72 13.07 -12.10 -6.58
N LEU A 73 12.65 -11.35 -5.55
CA LEU A 73 12.52 -9.89 -5.66
C LEU A 73 13.87 -9.21 -5.87
N THR A 74 14.94 -9.67 -5.21
CA THR A 74 16.30 -9.19 -5.45
C THR A 74 16.75 -9.45 -6.89
N GLN A 75 16.49 -10.65 -7.41
CA GLN A 75 16.78 -10.97 -8.80
C GLN A 75 15.97 -10.14 -9.79
N LEU A 76 14.67 -9.94 -9.49
CA LEU A 76 13.79 -9.08 -10.28
C LEU A 76 14.29 -7.64 -10.30
N THR A 77 14.79 -7.11 -9.16
CA THR A 77 15.38 -5.77 -9.09
C THR A 77 16.53 -5.63 -10.09
N GLY A 78 17.45 -6.60 -10.14
CA GLY A 78 18.55 -6.59 -11.10
C GLY A 78 18.08 -6.59 -12.56
N GLN A 79 17.07 -7.40 -12.89
CA GLN A 79 16.49 -7.44 -14.23
C GLN A 79 15.79 -6.12 -14.61
N LEU A 80 15.04 -5.53 -13.69
CA LEU A 80 14.32 -4.26 -13.92
C LEU A 80 15.31 -3.10 -14.07
N SER A 81 16.34 -3.03 -13.23
CA SER A 81 17.37 -1.98 -13.27
C SER A 81 18.11 -1.95 -14.61
N ALA A 82 18.36 -3.10 -15.24
CA ALA A 82 18.96 -3.17 -16.59
C ALA A 82 18.11 -2.46 -17.67
N HIS A 83 16.84 -2.22 -17.40
CA HIS A 83 15.91 -1.49 -18.29
C HIS A 83 15.53 -0.10 -17.75
N GLY A 84 16.21 0.39 -16.69
CA GLY A 84 15.87 1.66 -16.04
C GLY A 84 14.53 1.65 -15.29
N LEU A 85 14.05 0.46 -14.90
CA LEU A 85 12.79 0.25 -14.19
C LEU A 85 13.04 0.04 -12.69
N ALA A 86 12.11 0.51 -11.85
CA ALA A 86 12.19 0.36 -10.40
C ALA A 86 11.39 -0.83 -9.88
N LEU A 87 11.81 -1.42 -8.74
CA LEU A 87 11.01 -2.33 -7.95
C LEU A 87 10.63 -1.66 -6.63
N PHE A 88 9.37 -1.80 -6.25
CA PHE A 88 8.84 -1.43 -4.94
C PHE A 88 8.38 -2.70 -4.23
N SER A 89 8.92 -2.97 -3.05
CA SER A 89 8.63 -4.18 -2.27
C SER A 89 8.17 -3.85 -0.85
N PRO A 90 7.32 -4.67 -0.22
CA PRO A 90 6.89 -4.43 1.15
C PRO A 90 8.08 -4.54 2.13
N LEU A 91 8.03 -3.79 3.24
CA LEU A 91 9.03 -3.86 4.32
C LEU A 91 9.26 -5.27 4.86
N THR A 92 8.25 -6.13 4.79
CA THR A 92 8.33 -7.53 5.22
C THR A 92 9.19 -8.40 4.29
N LEU A 93 9.45 -7.93 3.07
CA LEU A 93 10.25 -8.61 2.05
C LEU A 93 11.31 -7.66 1.48
N PRO A 94 12.28 -7.20 2.30
CA PRO A 94 13.27 -6.22 1.90
C PRO A 94 14.22 -6.83 0.85
N ALA A 95 14.02 -6.50 -0.41
CA ALA A 95 14.85 -6.93 -1.51
C ALA A 95 15.99 -5.92 -1.76
N GLU A 96 17.18 -6.43 -2.02
CA GLU A 96 18.34 -5.59 -2.31
C GLU A 96 18.10 -4.75 -3.58
N GLY A 97 18.37 -3.44 -3.48
CA GLY A 97 18.19 -2.48 -4.56
C GLY A 97 16.74 -2.07 -4.84
N ALA A 98 15.74 -2.65 -4.18
CA ALA A 98 14.36 -2.21 -4.25
C ALA A 98 14.08 -1.01 -3.34
N ALA A 99 13.11 -0.18 -3.70
CA ALA A 99 12.51 0.78 -2.77
C ALA A 99 11.51 0.07 -1.85
N LEU A 100 11.57 0.32 -0.55
CA LEU A 100 10.74 -0.34 0.44
C LEU A 100 9.47 0.47 0.72
N LEU A 101 8.32 -0.18 0.66
CA LEU A 101 7.01 0.41 0.88
C LEU A 101 6.67 0.47 2.36
N ILE A 102 6.29 1.66 2.82
CA ILE A 102 5.74 1.88 4.16
C ILE A 102 4.27 2.22 4.04
N GLY A 103 3.41 1.34 4.58
CA GLY A 103 1.97 1.61 4.68
C GLY A 103 1.67 2.74 5.66
N THR A 104 0.72 3.60 5.30
CA THR A 104 0.28 4.72 6.15
C THR A 104 -1.01 4.45 6.89
N GLY A 105 -1.60 3.26 6.72
CA GLY A 105 -2.85 2.82 7.32
C GLY A 105 -2.70 2.35 8.77
N ILE A 106 -2.03 3.11 9.63
CA ILE A 106 -1.82 2.75 11.03
C ILE A 106 -3.03 3.11 11.89
N SER A 107 -3.37 2.25 12.84
CA SER A 107 -4.45 2.47 13.83
C SER A 107 -3.93 2.77 15.25
N GLY A 108 -2.61 2.86 15.42
CA GLY A 108 -1.96 3.17 16.70
C GLY A 108 -0.51 3.64 16.50
N GLY A 109 0.07 4.22 17.53
CA GLY A 109 1.41 4.81 17.46
C GLY A 109 1.44 6.15 16.73
N SER A 110 2.58 6.49 16.13
CA SER A 110 2.80 7.75 15.41
C SER A 110 3.36 7.48 14.02
N LEU A 111 2.68 7.98 12.98
CA LEU A 111 3.15 7.86 11.60
C LEU A 111 4.53 8.52 11.42
N ARG A 112 4.76 9.68 12.05
CA ARG A 112 6.06 10.34 12.00
C ARG A 112 7.16 9.44 12.55
N VAL A 113 6.96 8.86 13.75
CA VAL A 113 7.95 7.99 14.39
C VAL A 113 8.22 6.76 13.51
N LEU A 114 7.17 6.14 12.97
CA LEU A 114 7.29 5.01 12.05
C LEU A 114 8.18 5.36 10.84
N LEU A 115 7.97 6.53 10.23
CA LEU A 115 8.78 6.97 9.09
C LEU A 115 10.22 7.24 9.49
N GLU A 116 10.45 7.96 10.59
CA GLU A 116 11.79 8.31 11.09
C GLU A 116 12.61 7.05 11.47
N GLU A 117 12.00 6.06 12.10
CA GLU A 117 12.64 4.77 12.39
C GLU A 117 13.08 4.02 11.12
N ASN A 118 12.21 4.00 10.10
CA ASN A 118 12.55 3.35 8.83
C ASN A 118 13.58 4.15 8.02
N ILE A 119 13.55 5.48 8.07
CA ILE A 119 14.60 6.33 7.48
C ILE A 119 15.95 6.06 8.13
N ASN A 120 15.99 5.94 9.46
CA ASN A 120 17.23 5.63 10.18
C ASN A 120 17.79 4.25 9.82
N ARG A 121 16.91 3.29 9.52
CA ARG A 121 17.29 1.91 9.19
C ARG A 121 17.72 1.71 7.74
N TYR A 122 17.01 2.35 6.79
CA TYR A 122 17.17 2.06 5.37
C TYR A 122 17.62 3.28 4.54
N GLY A 123 17.51 4.49 5.09
CA GLY A 123 17.74 5.74 4.36
C GLY A 123 16.50 6.19 3.59
N ALA A 124 16.20 7.48 3.62
CA ALA A 124 14.99 8.05 3.01
C ALA A 124 14.89 7.75 1.50
N ALA A 125 16.01 7.76 0.78
CA ALA A 125 16.07 7.52 -0.67
C ALA A 125 15.64 6.10 -1.08
N HIS A 126 15.67 5.14 -0.15
CA HIS A 126 15.27 3.75 -0.38
C HIS A 126 13.85 3.44 0.09
N LEU A 127 13.07 4.46 0.44
CA LEU A 127 11.72 4.31 0.94
C LEU A 127 10.70 4.93 -0.02
N ALA A 128 9.50 4.39 0.00
CA ALA A 128 8.32 4.94 -0.65
C ALA A 128 7.10 4.76 0.26
N LEU A 129 6.15 5.70 0.22
CA LEU A 129 4.90 5.56 0.94
C LEU A 129 3.86 4.79 0.13
N ASP A 130 3.17 3.87 0.79
CA ASP A 130 1.88 3.37 0.38
C ASP A 130 0.81 4.17 1.14
N LEU A 131 0.15 5.10 0.42
CA LEU A 131 -0.89 5.97 0.98
C LEU A 131 -2.21 5.18 1.03
N GLU A 132 -2.33 4.33 2.01
CA GLU A 132 -3.56 3.60 2.31
C GLU A 132 -4.63 4.56 2.83
N ARG A 133 -5.80 4.53 2.20
CA ARG A 133 -6.97 5.28 2.68
C ARG A 133 -7.71 4.48 3.73
N VAL A 134 -7.50 4.83 4.98
CA VAL A 134 -8.18 4.17 6.11
C VAL A 134 -9.64 4.60 6.18
N MET A 135 -10.54 3.66 6.32
CA MET A 135 -11.93 3.85 6.76
C MET A 135 -12.32 2.62 7.58
N MET A 136 -12.19 2.73 8.92
CA MET A 136 -12.29 1.59 9.82
C MET A 136 -13.08 1.94 11.07
N ASP A 137 -13.93 1.03 11.52
CA ASP A 137 -14.67 1.09 12.78
C ASP A 137 -14.09 0.09 13.79
N PHE A 138 -13.67 0.58 14.95
CA PHE A 138 -13.07 -0.21 16.03
C PHE A 138 -14.00 -0.22 17.24
N PRO A 139 -14.58 -1.38 17.63
CA PRO A 139 -15.27 -1.50 18.90
C PRO A 139 -14.27 -1.38 20.06
N LEU A 140 -14.55 -0.58 21.06
CA LEU A 140 -13.66 -0.39 22.21
C LEU A 140 -14.18 -1.16 23.45
N PRO A 141 -13.28 -1.90 24.16
CA PRO A 141 -11.85 -2.07 23.89
C PRO A 141 -11.58 -2.96 22.66
N CYS A 142 -10.51 -2.65 21.90
CA CYS A 142 -10.11 -3.42 20.72
C CYS A 142 -8.72 -4.07 20.93
N PRO A 143 -8.63 -5.14 21.71
CA PRO A 143 -7.34 -5.73 22.08
C PRO A 143 -6.57 -6.33 20.88
N THR A 144 -7.28 -6.69 19.81
CA THR A 144 -6.65 -7.21 18.57
C THR A 144 -6.14 -6.12 17.65
N GLY A 145 -6.58 -4.87 17.86
CA GLY A 145 -6.31 -3.76 16.93
C GLY A 145 -7.01 -3.91 15.57
N CYS A 146 -7.90 -4.90 15.41
CA CYS A 146 -8.59 -5.16 14.15
C CYS A 146 -9.94 -4.46 14.15
N GLY A 147 -10.11 -3.49 13.25
CA GLY A 147 -11.39 -2.83 12.99
C GLY A 147 -12.16 -3.50 11.85
N THR A 148 -13.39 -3.06 11.65
CA THR A 148 -14.22 -3.42 10.51
C THR A 148 -14.07 -2.36 9.43
N PRO A 149 -13.71 -2.71 8.18
CA PRO A 149 -13.69 -1.75 7.09
C PRO A 149 -15.07 -1.15 6.85
N LEU A 150 -15.10 0.15 6.56
CA LEU A 150 -16.31 0.88 6.21
C LEU A 150 -16.27 1.32 4.75
N THR A 151 -17.41 1.29 4.10
CA THR A 151 -17.62 2.04 2.86
C THR A 151 -17.80 3.53 3.17
N ARG A 152 -17.70 4.38 2.15
CA ARG A 152 -17.96 5.82 2.28
C ARG A 152 -19.38 6.09 2.76
N GLU A 153 -20.35 5.36 2.22
CA GLU A 153 -21.77 5.49 2.57
C GLU A 153 -22.01 5.14 4.04
N GLU A 154 -21.40 4.06 4.52
CA GLU A 154 -21.48 3.65 5.93
C GLU A 154 -20.83 4.69 6.85
N LEU A 155 -19.66 5.21 6.50
CA LEU A 155 -18.99 6.27 7.24
C LEU A 155 -19.89 7.52 7.39
N LEU A 156 -20.47 7.99 6.28
CA LEU A 156 -21.35 9.15 6.27
C LEU A 156 -22.63 8.89 7.08
N SER A 157 -23.23 7.71 6.93
CA SER A 157 -24.41 7.28 7.68
C SER A 157 -24.15 7.24 9.17
N LEU A 158 -23.03 6.68 9.61
CA LEU A 158 -22.64 6.65 11.03
C LEU A 158 -22.47 8.06 11.60
N ARG A 159 -21.78 8.96 10.86
CA ARG A 159 -21.62 10.35 11.29
C ARG A 159 -22.96 11.07 11.47
N GLN A 160 -23.84 10.92 10.47
CA GLN A 160 -25.16 11.57 10.50
C GLN A 160 -26.02 10.99 11.62
N LYS A 161 -26.09 9.69 11.76
CA LYS A 161 -26.89 8.99 12.78
C LYS A 161 -26.51 9.38 14.21
N HIS A 162 -25.21 9.51 14.46
CA HIS A 162 -24.70 9.78 15.82
C HIS A 162 -24.33 11.24 16.07
N HIS A 163 -24.55 12.13 15.10
CA HIS A 163 -24.20 13.57 15.16
C HIS A 163 -22.76 13.79 15.66
N SER A 164 -21.84 12.91 15.26
CA SER A 164 -20.49 12.88 15.81
C SER A 164 -19.62 14.01 15.28
N SER A 165 -18.93 14.70 16.20
CA SER A 165 -17.89 15.68 15.83
C SER A 165 -16.63 14.95 15.37
N VAL A 166 -16.03 15.46 14.30
CA VAL A 166 -14.78 14.92 13.74
C VAL A 166 -13.59 15.65 14.35
N TYR A 167 -12.58 14.88 14.72
CA TYR A 167 -11.31 15.35 15.24
C TYR A 167 -10.17 14.83 14.36
N PHE A 168 -9.05 15.55 14.35
CA PHE A 168 -7.84 15.13 13.66
C PHE A 168 -6.81 14.60 14.66
N SER A 169 -6.29 13.41 14.42
CA SER A 169 -5.17 12.83 15.16
C SER A 169 -3.85 13.22 14.51
N ARG A 170 -3.02 13.99 15.21
CA ARG A 170 -1.68 14.35 14.75
C ARG A 170 -0.74 13.15 14.68
N GLU A 171 -0.95 12.17 15.56
CA GLU A 171 -0.13 10.96 15.61
C GLU A 171 -0.41 10.04 14.42
N LEU A 172 -1.69 9.80 14.15
CA LEU A 172 -2.11 8.93 13.05
C LEU A 172 -2.15 9.66 11.70
N MET A 173 -2.13 11.00 11.72
CA MET A 173 -2.34 11.84 10.54
C MET A 173 -3.65 11.51 9.82
N ALA A 174 -4.71 11.23 10.59
CA ALA A 174 -6.01 10.79 10.11
C ALA A 174 -7.14 11.44 10.93
N ASN A 175 -8.32 11.52 10.35
CA ASN A 175 -9.51 11.98 11.05
C ASN A 175 -10.14 10.86 11.87
N TYR A 176 -10.80 11.21 12.95
CA TYR A 176 -11.56 10.25 13.75
C TYR A 176 -12.78 10.88 14.39
N PHE A 177 -13.71 10.02 14.78
CA PHE A 177 -14.80 10.32 15.72
C PHE A 177 -15.12 9.10 16.56
N THR A 178 -15.88 9.32 17.64
CA THR A 178 -16.39 8.25 18.48
C THR A 178 -17.90 8.29 18.51
N TYR A 179 -18.53 7.12 18.72
CA TYR A 179 -19.96 7.02 18.97
C TYR A 179 -20.26 5.88 19.96
N SER A 180 -21.43 5.96 20.60
CA SER A 180 -21.92 4.91 21.49
C SER A 180 -22.93 4.03 20.78
N ALA A 181 -22.78 2.72 20.91
CA ALA A 181 -23.72 1.70 20.46
C ALA A 181 -24.17 0.84 21.64
N GLU A 182 -25.13 -0.05 21.43
CA GLU A 182 -25.66 -0.94 22.48
C GLU A 182 -24.57 -1.78 23.19
N ARG A 183 -23.49 -2.12 22.47
CA ARG A 183 -22.40 -2.98 22.94
C ARG A 183 -21.14 -2.22 23.36
N GLY A 184 -21.20 -0.89 23.49
CA GLY A 184 -20.07 -0.09 23.93
C GLY A 184 -19.76 1.11 23.04
N THR A 185 -18.59 1.67 23.27
CA THR A 185 -18.09 2.80 22.47
C THR A 185 -17.34 2.30 21.25
N HIS A 186 -17.52 2.99 20.14
CA HIS A 186 -16.79 2.76 18.90
C HIS A 186 -15.87 3.94 18.59
N PHE A 187 -14.74 3.64 17.99
CA PHE A 187 -13.77 4.60 17.46
C PHE A 187 -13.66 4.41 15.95
N VAL A 188 -14.04 5.43 15.20
CA VAL A 188 -13.97 5.40 13.73
C VAL A 188 -12.79 6.23 13.28
N LEU A 189 -11.86 5.61 12.58
CA LEU A 189 -10.69 6.23 11.97
C LEU A 189 -10.87 6.29 10.47
N PHE A 190 -10.61 7.46 9.86
CA PHE A 190 -10.77 7.60 8.42
C PHE A 190 -9.87 8.66 7.80
N ASP A 191 -9.55 8.45 6.54
CA ASP A 191 -8.85 9.40 5.70
C ASP A 191 -9.80 10.10 4.71
N ASP A 192 -9.50 11.36 4.47
CA ASP A 192 -10.04 12.17 3.38
C ASP A 192 -8.92 12.71 2.47
N GLU A 193 -9.26 13.54 1.50
CA GLU A 193 -8.26 14.14 0.59
C GLU A 193 -7.20 14.92 1.35
N GLU A 194 -7.58 15.66 2.40
CA GLU A 194 -6.66 16.50 3.15
C GLU A 194 -5.69 15.67 4.00
N THR A 195 -6.16 14.62 4.69
CA THR A 195 -5.28 13.76 5.48
C THR A 195 -4.29 13.00 4.60
N LEU A 196 -4.70 12.49 3.44
CA LEU A 196 -3.81 11.85 2.47
C LEU A 196 -2.74 12.84 1.96
N ARG A 197 -3.13 14.09 1.67
CA ARG A 197 -2.21 15.14 1.28
C ARG A 197 -1.22 15.50 2.39
N GLN A 198 -1.67 15.53 3.64
CA GLN A 198 -0.80 15.77 4.79
C GLN A 198 0.20 14.63 5.02
N LYS A 199 -0.20 13.35 4.85
CA LYS A 199 0.69 12.19 4.89
C LYS A 199 1.77 12.28 3.81
N ALA A 200 1.38 12.57 2.57
CA ALA A 200 2.33 12.77 1.46
C ALA A 200 3.30 13.93 1.74
N SER A 201 2.80 15.05 2.26
CA SER A 201 3.63 16.21 2.63
C SER A 201 4.59 15.90 3.77
N LEU A 202 4.19 15.07 4.73
CA LEU A 202 5.08 14.61 5.80
C LEU A 202 6.26 13.81 5.22
N ALA A 203 5.97 12.85 4.34
CA ALA A 203 7.00 12.05 3.67
C ALA A 203 7.98 12.91 2.88
N GLN A 204 7.47 13.86 2.12
CA GLN A 204 8.30 14.81 1.36
C GLN A 204 9.24 15.61 2.26
N ARG A 205 8.73 16.13 3.39
CA ARG A 205 9.58 16.85 4.38
C ARG A 205 10.64 15.96 5.00
N LEU A 206 10.40 14.67 5.12
CA LEU A 206 11.35 13.68 5.63
C LEU A 206 12.30 13.14 4.55
N GLY A 207 12.18 13.62 3.31
CA GLY A 207 13.06 13.26 2.19
C GLY A 207 12.71 11.94 1.52
N ILE A 208 11.53 11.36 1.76
CA ILE A 208 11.04 10.17 1.05
C ILE A 208 10.60 10.61 -0.35
N PRO A 209 11.19 10.04 -1.43
CA PRO A 209 11.04 10.59 -2.78
C PRO A 209 9.74 10.22 -3.47
N SER A 210 9.02 9.19 -3.01
CA SER A 210 7.88 8.61 -3.72
C SER A 210 6.73 8.28 -2.77
N ALA A 211 5.51 8.52 -3.24
CA ALA A 211 4.29 8.08 -2.59
C ALA A 211 3.34 7.51 -3.64
N PHE A 212 2.72 6.40 -3.33
CA PHE A 212 1.76 5.71 -4.18
C PHE A 212 0.40 5.63 -3.49
N VAL A 213 -0.65 5.50 -4.29
CA VAL A 213 -1.99 5.28 -3.80
C VAL A 213 -2.71 4.34 -4.77
N MET A 214 -3.52 3.46 -4.23
CA MET A 214 -4.34 2.58 -5.05
C MET A 214 -5.49 3.38 -5.68
N TYR A 215 -5.54 3.42 -7.03
CA TYR A 215 -6.56 4.18 -7.76
C TYR A 215 -7.99 3.90 -7.27
N PRO A 216 -8.42 2.66 -7.01
CA PRO A 216 -9.77 2.39 -6.51
C PRO A 216 -10.09 3.07 -5.17
N GLU A 217 -9.08 3.33 -4.33
CA GLU A 217 -9.28 3.96 -3.02
C GLU A 217 -9.52 5.46 -3.09
N ILE A 218 -9.07 6.11 -4.19
CA ILE A 218 -9.18 7.56 -4.37
C ILE A 218 -9.99 7.97 -5.59
N ALA A 219 -10.60 7.03 -6.31
CA ALA A 219 -11.34 7.33 -7.53
C ALA A 219 -12.45 8.37 -7.32
N ASP A 220 -13.11 8.32 -6.16
CA ASP A 220 -14.15 9.28 -5.77
C ASP A 220 -13.58 10.69 -5.48
N LEU A 221 -12.34 10.79 -5.00
CA LEU A 221 -11.68 12.07 -4.73
C LEU A 221 -11.19 12.75 -6.02
N LEU A 222 -10.88 11.96 -7.04
CA LEU A 222 -10.43 12.48 -8.35
C LEU A 222 -11.60 12.93 -9.24
N GLN A 223 -12.80 12.37 -9.03
CA GLN A 223 -13.99 12.71 -9.80
C GLN A 223 -14.75 13.93 -9.25
N ALA A 224 -14.41 14.39 -8.05
CA ALA A 224 -15.09 15.50 -7.37
C ALA A 224 -14.61 16.91 -7.80
N LYS A 225 -13.82 17.00 -8.89
CA LYS A 225 -13.27 18.26 -9.42
C LYS A 225 -13.99 18.67 -10.69
#